data_97a73dcd1e8c091b7eb56b5e28cfb79e
#
_entry.id   97a73dcd1e8c091b7eb56b5e28cfb79e
#
_cell.length_a   1.000
_cell.length_b   1.000
_cell.length_c   1.000
_cell.angle_alpha   90.00
_cell.angle_beta   90.00
_cell.angle_gamma   90.00
#
_symmetry.space_group_name_H-M   'P 1'
#
loop_
_entity.id
_entity.type
_entity.pdbx_description
1 polymer ?
#
loop_
_entity_poly.entity_id
_entity_poly.type
_entity_poly.pdbx_seq_one_letter_code
_entity_poly.pdbx_strand_id
1 'polypeptide(L)'
;MPEINFATFVLSLSHSAWVHLGDAPNPADGSKSVEPALARQTIDLLALLQEKTQGNLTREEDSLLAHALFDLRMRFVEVAKSK
;
A
#
# COMPACT_ATOMS: atom_id res chain seq x y z
N MET A 1 4.56 -23.72 1.78
CA MET A 1 4.11 -22.33 1.94
C MET A 1 5.29 -21.39 1.87
N PRO A 2 5.17 -20.31 1.13
CA PRO A 2 6.24 -19.33 1.12
C PRO A 2 6.37 -18.69 2.51
N GLU A 3 7.58 -18.41 2.90
CA GLU A 3 7.82 -17.71 4.15
C GLU A 3 7.30 -16.27 4.05
N ILE A 4 6.70 -15.79 5.13
CA ILE A 4 6.32 -14.40 5.22
C ILE A 4 7.57 -13.60 5.58
N ASN A 5 7.92 -12.66 4.74
CA ASN A 5 9.01 -11.74 5.02
C ASN A 5 8.50 -10.30 4.91
N PHE A 6 9.36 -9.35 5.24
CA PHE A 6 8.95 -7.95 5.26
C PHE A 6 8.50 -7.47 3.88
N ALA A 7 9.21 -7.86 2.82
CA ALA A 7 8.85 -7.46 1.46
C ALA A 7 7.46 -7.97 1.08
N THR A 8 7.17 -9.24 1.38
CA THR A 8 5.86 -9.82 1.12
C THR A 8 4.77 -9.09 1.88
N PHE A 9 5.03 -8.74 3.13
CA PHE A 9 4.09 -8.00 3.96
C PHE A 9 3.78 -6.62 3.37
N VAL A 10 4.81 -5.87 2.99
CA VAL A 10 4.65 -4.54 2.36
C VAL A 10 3.89 -4.65 1.04
N LEU A 11 4.22 -5.65 0.22
CA LEU A 11 3.55 -5.84 -1.06
C LEU A 11 2.07 -6.18 -0.88
N SER A 12 1.74 -6.97 0.14
CA SER A 12 0.35 -7.30 0.45
C SER A 12 -0.45 -6.07 0.85
N LEU A 13 0.11 -5.23 1.71
CA LEU A 13 -0.53 -3.98 2.10
C LEU A 13 -0.67 -3.03 0.92
N SER A 14 0.36 -2.94 0.09
CA SER A 14 0.33 -2.10 -1.11
C SER A 14 -0.76 -2.55 -2.07
N HIS A 15 -0.88 -3.86 -2.28
CA HIS A 15 -1.92 -4.40 -3.14
C HIS A 15 -3.31 -4.04 -2.62
N SER A 16 -3.52 -4.17 -1.31
CA SER A 16 -4.79 -3.78 -0.70
C SER A 16 -5.11 -2.31 -0.97
N ALA A 17 -4.12 -1.43 -0.86
CA ALA A 17 -4.32 -0.02 -1.13
C ALA A 17 -4.69 0.20 -2.61
N TRP A 18 -4.02 -0.49 -3.54
CA TRP A 18 -4.35 -0.38 -4.96
C TRP A 18 -5.77 -0.85 -5.25
N VAL A 19 -6.23 -1.92 -4.57
CA VAL A 19 -7.62 -2.38 -4.68
C VAL A 19 -8.57 -1.27 -4.24
N HIS A 20 -8.29 -0.64 -3.10
CA HIS A 20 -9.14 0.44 -2.59
C HIS A 20 -9.12 1.69 -3.45
N LEU A 21 -8.05 1.90 -4.21
CA LEU A 21 -7.95 3.01 -5.16
C LEU A 21 -8.66 2.71 -6.49
N GLY A 22 -9.11 1.48 -6.68
CA GLY A 22 -9.81 1.08 -7.89
C GLY A 22 -8.89 0.67 -9.03
N ASP A 23 -7.58 0.57 -8.77
CA ASP A 23 -6.59 0.22 -9.80
C ASP A 23 -6.35 -1.27 -9.92
N ALA A 24 -6.86 -2.07 -8.98
CA ALA A 24 -6.73 -3.51 -9.01
C ALA A 24 -8.07 -4.13 -8.61
N PRO A 25 -8.43 -5.28 -9.19
CA PRO A 25 -9.70 -5.92 -8.85
C PRO A 25 -9.66 -6.51 -7.44
N ASN A 26 -10.82 -6.49 -6.78
CA ASN A 26 -10.97 -7.14 -5.47
C ASN A 26 -10.81 -8.65 -5.67
N PRO A 27 -9.86 -9.29 -4.96
CA PRO A 27 -9.65 -10.73 -5.14
C PRO A 27 -10.84 -11.58 -4.71
N ALA A 28 -11.76 -11.05 -3.92
CA ALA A 28 -12.91 -11.82 -3.46
C ALA A 28 -13.96 -11.98 -4.57
N ASP A 29 -14.19 -10.96 -5.40
CA ASP A 29 -15.26 -10.99 -6.39
C ASP A 29 -14.87 -10.42 -7.76
N GLY A 30 -13.63 -9.99 -7.91
CA GLY A 30 -13.13 -9.42 -9.18
C GLY A 30 -13.65 -8.03 -9.51
N SER A 31 -14.44 -7.43 -8.65
CA SER A 31 -14.96 -6.08 -8.90
C SER A 31 -13.90 -5.02 -8.64
N LYS A 32 -14.11 -3.85 -9.24
CA LYS A 32 -13.29 -2.68 -9.00
C LYS A 32 -14.17 -1.60 -8.40
N SER A 33 -13.75 -1.05 -7.28
CA SER A 33 -14.46 0.06 -6.66
C SER A 33 -13.45 0.98 -6.00
N VAL A 34 -13.81 2.25 -5.89
CA VAL A 34 -12.94 3.25 -5.27
C VAL A 34 -13.42 3.48 -3.84
N GLU A 35 -12.53 3.23 -2.89
CA GLU A 35 -12.79 3.38 -1.47
C GLU A 35 -11.70 4.29 -0.86
N PRO A 36 -11.80 5.61 -1.06
CA PRO A 36 -10.70 6.50 -0.65
C PRO A 36 -10.37 6.44 0.83
N ALA A 37 -11.37 6.27 1.70
CA ALA A 37 -11.12 6.20 3.14
C ALA A 37 -10.31 4.96 3.50
N LEU A 38 -10.61 3.81 2.88
CA LEU A 38 -9.86 2.59 3.12
C LEU A 38 -8.45 2.67 2.52
N ALA A 39 -8.32 3.30 1.35
CA ALA A 39 -7.02 3.51 0.74
C ALA A 39 -6.15 4.37 1.65
N ARG A 40 -6.69 5.45 2.17
CA ARG A 40 -5.95 6.32 3.08
C ARG A 40 -5.51 5.57 4.33
N GLN A 41 -6.41 4.75 4.89
CA GLN A 41 -6.09 3.95 6.07
C GLN A 41 -4.92 3.03 5.80
N THR A 42 -4.91 2.36 4.65
CA THR A 42 -3.83 1.44 4.31
C THR A 42 -2.52 2.20 4.09
N ILE A 43 -2.57 3.37 3.45
CA ILE A 43 -1.38 4.21 3.28
C ILE A 43 -0.84 4.65 4.64
N ASP A 44 -1.72 5.03 5.55
CA ASP A 44 -1.33 5.43 6.91
C ASP A 44 -0.71 4.27 7.67
N LEU A 45 -1.20 3.03 7.45
CA LEU A 45 -0.59 1.84 8.04
C LEU A 45 0.84 1.64 7.54
N LEU A 46 1.06 1.83 6.24
CA LEU A 46 2.41 1.74 5.68
C LEU A 46 3.32 2.83 6.24
N ALA A 47 2.80 4.04 6.41
CA ALA A 47 3.59 5.14 6.99
C ALA A 47 3.94 4.86 8.45
N LEU A 48 3.00 4.31 9.21
CA LEU A 48 3.25 3.89 10.58
C LEU A 48 4.32 2.80 10.64
N LEU A 49 4.22 1.84 9.73
CA LEU A 49 5.20 0.76 9.64
C LEU A 49 6.60 1.32 9.36
N GLN A 50 6.70 2.28 8.45
CA GLN A 50 7.98 2.93 8.14
C GLN A 50 8.58 3.59 9.39
N GLU A 51 7.76 4.29 10.15
CA GLU A 51 8.20 4.94 11.38
C GLU A 51 8.66 3.93 12.42
N LYS A 52 7.88 2.88 12.63
CA LYS A 52 8.16 1.90 13.68
C LYS A 52 9.32 0.96 13.37
N THR A 53 9.71 0.87 12.10
CA THR A 53 10.80 -0.03 11.70
C THR A 53 12.10 0.72 11.38
N GLN A 54 12.15 2.02 11.63
CA GLN A 54 13.38 2.79 11.37
C GLN A 54 14.58 2.17 12.07
N GLY A 55 15.65 1.99 11.30
CA GLY A 55 16.89 1.42 11.83
C GLY A 55 16.91 -0.10 11.83
N ASN A 56 15.82 -0.75 11.47
CA ASN A 56 15.71 -2.21 11.49
C ASN A 56 15.50 -2.84 10.12
N LEU A 57 15.49 -2.03 9.06
CA LEU A 57 15.26 -2.51 7.71
C LEU A 57 16.55 -2.62 6.92
N THR A 58 16.61 -3.61 6.04
CA THR A 58 17.68 -3.63 5.04
C THR A 58 17.45 -2.46 4.08
N ARG A 59 18.48 -2.14 3.28
CA ARG A 59 18.37 -1.08 2.28
C ARG A 59 17.24 -1.37 1.28
N GLU A 60 17.13 -2.63 0.86
CA GLU A 60 16.09 -3.05 -0.07
C GLU A 60 14.70 -2.92 0.54
N GLU A 61 14.56 -3.31 1.80
CA GLU A 61 13.27 -3.19 2.49
C GLU A 61 12.84 -1.74 2.67
N ASP A 62 13.78 -0.90 3.05
CA ASP A 62 13.53 0.53 3.22
C ASP A 62 13.14 1.18 1.90
N SER A 63 13.85 0.85 0.83
CA SER A 63 13.58 1.36 -0.51
C SER A 63 12.20 0.91 -1.02
N LEU A 64 11.87 -0.36 -0.82
CA LEU A 64 10.57 -0.90 -1.21
C LEU A 64 9.43 -0.16 -0.53
N LEU A 65 9.55 0.04 0.79
CA LEU A 65 8.53 0.71 1.57
C LEU A 65 8.38 2.18 1.15
N ALA A 66 9.49 2.87 0.94
CA ALA A 66 9.48 4.27 0.50
C ALA A 66 8.82 4.42 -0.87
N HIS A 67 9.16 3.53 -1.82
CA HIS A 67 8.57 3.56 -3.16
C HIS A 67 7.07 3.28 -3.11
N ALA A 68 6.66 2.29 -2.32
CA ALA A 68 5.25 1.96 -2.19
C ALA A 68 4.46 3.15 -1.65
N LEU A 69 4.97 3.81 -0.62
CA LEU A 69 4.32 4.98 -0.05
C LEU A 69 4.23 6.13 -1.06
N PHE A 70 5.32 6.37 -1.77
CA PHE A 70 5.36 7.46 -2.76
C PHE A 70 4.31 7.24 -3.85
N ASP A 71 4.30 6.06 -4.44
CA ASP A 71 3.37 5.74 -5.54
C ASP A 71 1.92 5.79 -5.08
N LEU A 72 1.64 5.24 -3.91
CA LEU A 72 0.28 5.20 -3.39
C LEU A 72 -0.23 6.59 -3.02
N ARG A 73 0.63 7.41 -2.44
CA ARG A 73 0.25 8.79 -2.09
C ARG A 73 -0.04 9.61 -3.33
N MET A 74 0.76 9.46 -4.38
CA MET A 74 0.53 10.15 -5.64
C MET A 74 -0.79 9.73 -6.25
N ARG A 75 -1.05 8.42 -6.32
CA ARG A 75 -2.29 7.92 -6.89
C ARG A 75 -3.49 8.32 -6.05
N PHE A 76 -3.35 8.31 -4.73
CA PHE A 76 -4.42 8.74 -3.84
C PHE A 76 -4.85 10.18 -4.13
N VAL A 77 -3.89 11.08 -4.32
CA VAL A 77 -4.18 12.49 -4.64
C VAL A 77 -4.94 12.59 -5.96
N GLU A 78 -4.52 11.83 -6.98
CA GLU A 78 -5.21 11.83 -8.27
C GLU A 78 -6.66 11.36 -8.14
N VAL A 79 -6.87 10.27 -7.41
CA VAL A 79 -8.22 9.72 -7.19
C VAL A 79 -9.09 10.70 -6.40
N ALA A 80 -8.52 11.34 -5.38
CA ALA A 80 -9.24 12.32 -4.56
C ALA A 80 -9.65 13.54 -5.39
N LYS A 81 -8.81 13.94 -6.33
CA LYS A 81 -9.11 15.08 -7.21
C LYS A 81 -10.15 14.76 -8.28
N SER A 82 -10.33 13.48 -8.59
CA SER A 82 -11.24 13.07 -9.67
C SER A 82 -12.71 13.14 -9.28
N LYS A 83 -13.01 13.42 -8.06
CA LYS A 83 -14.39 13.51 -7.58
C LYS A 83 -14.99 14.88 -7.76
#